data_59bfaf651d92e403603fcb7681842cb1
#
_entry.id   59bfaf651d92e403603fcb7681842cb1
#
_cell.length_a   1.000
_cell.length_b   1.000
_cell.length_c   1.000
_cell.angle_alpha   90.00
_cell.angle_beta   90.00
_cell.angle_gamma   90.00
#
_symmetry.space_group_name_H-M   'P 1'
#
loop_
_entity.id
_entity.type
_entity.pdbx_description
1 polymer ?
#
loop_
_entity_poly.entity_id
_entity_poly.type
_entity_poly.pdbx_seq_one_letter_code
_entity_poly.pdbx_strand_id
1 'polypeptide(L)'
;MTLDLSTITFTNQADIVPVSGWDAIVNTGIANTLDGNDTITGSGLPDNPSTPPSNGYGIFNSGTLNTAEGNDTITGFGRYLFFNSSPTNGYGIFNSGTLNTAEDNDIITGTGAGGIYNTGTLNTAEGNDIITAQGTYLFNGIVNSGTLNTAEGNDIITATGDMYGGGDGIINTGTFNTGEGNDIITATGKERGIYNSGKFNTADGNDEISGSSSRNGGISIADGSTFDTGNGNDRISGKSNTFASGIYNLSMTFNTGDGNDTLDGFGGGSGIYNKGLINTGNGKDTIIAKGGTIAGANPGGGLSNFSTIDTGNGEDIITATGGILNNGTIDTGDDDDIITGIINGFSNEPDKINGISNKGTIDTGNGNDSIIAEGLIIGTNGTINTGDGMDIITSSKAIDNGGTINTGNGVDFIIANRGFYGMGSVFLGNGKDYLKGFGTGKFNGGKNQDTLELTSGSYTVGISGTTVSFTNSGVIMKTSEFEKLIAGSTTYDFTSLTDGQTIVVA
;
A
#
# COMPACT_ATOMS: atom_id res chain seq x y z
N MET A 1 -36.50 -29.08 5.61
CA MET A 1 -36.70 -29.70 4.27
C MET A 1 -35.66 -29.06 3.38
N THR A 2 -34.91 -29.83 2.62
CA THR A 2 -33.98 -29.29 1.62
C THR A 2 -34.77 -29.14 0.32
N LEU A 3 -34.60 -28.00 -0.36
CA LEU A 3 -35.21 -27.72 -1.64
C LEU A 3 -34.14 -27.78 -2.73
N ASP A 4 -34.40 -28.58 -3.78
CA ASP A 4 -33.57 -28.58 -5.00
C ASP A 4 -34.19 -27.62 -6.03
N LEU A 5 -33.52 -26.52 -6.32
CA LEU A 5 -34.01 -25.51 -7.26
C LEU A 5 -34.14 -26.04 -8.68
N SER A 6 -33.35 -27.02 -9.09
CA SER A 6 -33.46 -27.62 -10.42
C SER A 6 -34.81 -28.34 -10.68
N THR A 7 -35.60 -28.54 -9.62
CA THR A 7 -36.94 -29.20 -9.69
C THR A 7 -38.09 -28.20 -9.74
N ILE A 8 -37.81 -26.89 -9.69
CA ILE A 8 -38.83 -25.83 -9.68
C ILE A 8 -39.05 -25.29 -11.09
N THR A 9 -40.29 -24.97 -11.40
CA THR A 9 -40.63 -24.19 -12.61
C THR A 9 -40.81 -22.74 -12.22
N PHE A 10 -39.99 -21.88 -12.80
CA PHE A 10 -40.01 -20.44 -12.59
C PHE A 10 -40.80 -19.71 -13.69
N THR A 11 -41.06 -18.43 -13.50
CA THR A 11 -41.89 -17.61 -14.39
C THR A 11 -41.09 -16.36 -14.83
N ASN A 12 -41.59 -15.65 -15.88
CA ASN A 12 -41.05 -14.35 -16.28
C ASN A 12 -41.63 -13.21 -15.41
N GLN A 13 -41.77 -13.43 -14.12
CA GLN A 13 -42.22 -12.44 -13.13
C GLN A 13 -41.45 -12.69 -11.87
N ALA A 14 -41.42 -11.71 -10.98
CA ALA A 14 -40.72 -11.84 -9.69
C ALA A 14 -41.09 -13.13 -8.97
N ASP A 15 -40.18 -14.05 -8.87
CA ASP A 15 -40.31 -15.31 -8.13
C ASP A 15 -39.73 -15.19 -6.73
N ILE A 16 -40.41 -15.69 -5.72
CA ILE A 16 -39.96 -15.63 -4.32
C ILE A 16 -39.81 -17.04 -3.76
N VAL A 17 -38.60 -17.43 -3.43
CA VAL A 17 -38.26 -18.78 -2.93
C VAL A 17 -37.67 -18.72 -1.52
N PRO A 18 -38.44 -18.58 -0.44
CA PRO A 18 -37.95 -18.66 0.93
C PRO A 18 -37.91 -20.10 1.40
N VAL A 19 -36.76 -20.64 1.76
CA VAL A 19 -36.60 -22.01 2.26
C VAL A 19 -35.82 -22.05 3.57
N SER A 20 -36.27 -22.82 4.51
CA SER A 20 -35.52 -23.19 5.70
C SER A 20 -35.39 -24.71 5.81
N GLY A 21 -34.18 -25.18 6.03
CA GLY A 21 -33.85 -26.60 6.06
C GLY A 21 -32.41 -26.82 6.54
N TRP A 22 -31.94 -28.03 6.45
CA TRP A 22 -30.60 -28.39 6.93
C TRP A 22 -29.51 -27.76 6.04
N ASP A 23 -29.36 -28.19 4.80
CA ASP A 23 -28.89 -27.34 3.69
C ASP A 23 -30.20 -26.82 3.06
N ALA A 24 -30.50 -25.55 3.24
CA ALA A 24 -31.86 -25.08 2.94
C ALA A 24 -32.14 -25.18 1.45
N ILE A 25 -31.27 -24.63 0.64
CA ILE A 25 -31.32 -24.68 -0.81
C ILE A 25 -30.15 -25.51 -1.33
N VAL A 26 -30.41 -26.47 -2.18
CA VAL A 26 -29.43 -27.25 -2.92
C VAL A 26 -29.73 -27.09 -4.39
N ASN A 27 -28.75 -26.75 -5.22
CA ASN A 27 -28.87 -26.79 -6.66
C ASN A 27 -27.75 -27.67 -7.24
N THR A 28 -28.13 -28.80 -7.79
CA THR A 28 -27.22 -29.77 -8.43
C THR A 28 -27.39 -29.87 -9.93
N GLY A 29 -28.46 -29.27 -10.48
CA GLY A 29 -28.82 -29.22 -11.87
C GLY A 29 -28.77 -27.82 -12.45
N ILE A 30 -29.71 -27.49 -13.29
CA ILE A 30 -29.88 -26.16 -13.88
C ILE A 30 -31.19 -25.58 -13.32
N ALA A 31 -31.09 -24.45 -12.67
CA ALA A 31 -32.20 -23.64 -12.21
C ALA A 31 -32.14 -22.28 -12.89
N ASN A 32 -33.16 -21.92 -13.66
CA ASN A 32 -33.28 -20.59 -14.28
C ASN A 32 -34.57 -19.97 -13.78
N THR A 33 -34.52 -18.83 -13.12
CA THR A 33 -35.70 -18.13 -12.64
C THR A 33 -36.41 -17.33 -13.74
N LEU A 34 -35.74 -17.14 -14.87
CA LEU A 34 -36.19 -16.31 -15.98
C LEU A 34 -36.22 -14.82 -15.61
N ASP A 35 -36.72 -13.95 -16.50
CA ASP A 35 -36.69 -12.49 -16.29
C ASP A 35 -37.61 -12.08 -15.12
N GLY A 36 -37.20 -11.07 -14.37
CA GLY A 36 -37.98 -10.52 -13.26
C GLY A 36 -37.10 -10.30 -12.02
N ASN A 37 -37.61 -9.53 -11.07
CA ASN A 37 -36.87 -9.29 -9.82
C ASN A 37 -37.06 -10.46 -8.85
N ASP A 38 -36.18 -11.41 -8.90
CA ASP A 38 -36.32 -12.66 -8.18
C ASP A 38 -35.69 -12.59 -6.76
N THR A 39 -36.24 -13.38 -5.86
CA THR A 39 -35.75 -13.48 -4.50
C THR A 39 -35.56 -14.93 -4.08
N ILE A 40 -34.34 -15.34 -3.86
CA ILE A 40 -33.97 -16.67 -3.40
C ILE A 40 -33.37 -16.57 -2.01
N THR A 41 -34.05 -17.16 -1.00
CA THR A 41 -33.57 -17.11 0.38
C THR A 41 -33.46 -18.51 0.98
N GLY A 42 -32.26 -18.94 1.30
CA GLY A 42 -31.97 -20.19 1.98
C GLY A 42 -31.54 -19.99 3.43
N SER A 43 -32.21 -20.60 4.39
CA SER A 43 -31.85 -20.55 5.81
C SER A 43 -31.54 -21.93 6.36
N GLY A 44 -30.25 -22.26 6.52
CA GLY A 44 -29.78 -23.50 7.12
C GLY A 44 -30.29 -23.66 8.56
N LEU A 45 -30.80 -24.83 8.92
CA LEU A 45 -31.24 -25.14 10.28
C LEU A 45 -30.20 -25.97 11.01
N PRO A 46 -30.17 -25.91 12.38
CA PRO A 46 -29.31 -26.77 13.15
C PRO A 46 -29.73 -28.24 12.98
N ASP A 47 -28.74 -29.14 12.93
CA ASP A 47 -28.96 -30.57 12.86
C ASP A 47 -29.76 -31.10 14.06
N ASN A 48 -30.56 -32.11 13.82
CA ASN A 48 -31.09 -32.99 14.87
C ASN A 48 -29.93 -33.91 15.30
N PRO A 49 -29.57 -33.98 16.59
CA PRO A 49 -28.43 -34.79 17.09
C PRO A 49 -28.52 -36.30 16.77
N SER A 50 -29.60 -36.75 16.16
CA SER A 50 -29.83 -38.15 15.78
C SER A 50 -29.59 -38.46 14.29
N THR A 51 -29.16 -37.51 13.48
CA THR A 51 -28.91 -37.68 12.03
C THR A 51 -27.50 -37.33 11.64
N PRO A 52 -26.91 -37.89 10.55
CA PRO A 52 -25.58 -37.50 10.10
C PRO A 52 -25.51 -35.98 9.82
N PRO A 53 -24.41 -35.31 10.16
CA PRO A 53 -24.30 -33.88 10.01
C PRO A 53 -24.42 -33.48 8.54
N SER A 54 -25.37 -32.60 8.21
CA SER A 54 -25.31 -31.77 7.02
C SER A 54 -24.37 -30.59 7.29
N ASN A 55 -23.89 -29.92 6.25
CA ASN A 55 -23.01 -28.78 6.43
C ASN A 55 -23.72 -27.51 6.94
N GLY A 56 -25.07 -27.51 6.92
CA GLY A 56 -25.89 -26.38 7.38
C GLY A 56 -25.79 -25.16 6.49
N TYR A 57 -25.57 -25.34 5.19
CA TYR A 57 -25.49 -24.24 4.22
C TYR A 57 -26.85 -23.53 4.09
N GLY A 58 -26.84 -22.21 3.89
CA GLY A 58 -28.00 -21.48 3.43
C GLY A 58 -28.31 -21.88 1.99
N ILE A 59 -27.33 -21.68 1.10
CA ILE A 59 -27.40 -22.10 -0.30
C ILE A 59 -26.17 -22.94 -0.64
N PHE A 60 -26.38 -24.12 -1.21
CA PHE A 60 -25.35 -24.96 -1.80
C PHE A 60 -25.61 -25.04 -3.31
N ASN A 61 -24.73 -24.47 -4.13
CA ASN A 61 -24.78 -24.54 -5.57
C ASN A 61 -23.61 -25.35 -6.14
N SER A 62 -23.90 -26.46 -6.76
CA SER A 62 -22.93 -27.26 -7.53
C SER A 62 -23.36 -27.45 -9.00
N GLY A 63 -24.48 -26.89 -9.37
CA GLY A 63 -25.03 -26.83 -10.72
C GLY A 63 -24.93 -25.42 -11.31
N THR A 64 -25.92 -25.06 -12.11
CA THR A 64 -26.09 -23.71 -12.63
C THR A 64 -27.34 -23.09 -12.00
N LEU A 65 -27.15 -21.97 -11.31
CA LEU A 65 -28.22 -21.09 -10.85
C LEU A 65 -28.12 -19.80 -11.64
N ASN A 66 -29.14 -19.48 -12.41
CA ASN A 66 -29.21 -18.30 -13.25
C ASN A 66 -30.52 -17.57 -12.99
N THR A 67 -30.49 -16.32 -12.60
CA THR A 67 -31.69 -15.54 -12.30
C THR A 67 -32.15 -14.65 -13.45
N ALA A 68 -31.34 -14.57 -14.53
CA ALA A 68 -31.62 -13.82 -15.75
C ALA A 68 -31.77 -12.28 -15.50
N GLU A 69 -32.48 -11.56 -16.37
CA GLU A 69 -32.59 -10.08 -16.29
C GLU A 69 -33.53 -9.66 -15.15
N GLY A 70 -33.14 -8.63 -14.40
CA GLY A 70 -33.90 -8.04 -13.29
C GLY A 70 -33.08 -7.86 -12.04
N ASN A 71 -33.53 -6.98 -11.15
CA ASN A 71 -32.81 -6.72 -9.88
C ASN A 71 -33.07 -7.89 -8.91
N ASP A 72 -32.13 -8.81 -8.86
CA ASP A 72 -32.27 -10.05 -8.14
C ASP A 72 -31.72 -10.04 -6.73
N THR A 73 -32.24 -10.86 -5.86
CA THR A 73 -31.74 -10.97 -4.49
C THR A 73 -31.50 -12.42 -4.12
N ILE A 74 -30.25 -12.77 -3.87
CA ILE A 74 -29.85 -14.09 -3.41
C ILE A 74 -29.32 -14.01 -1.99
N THR A 75 -29.98 -14.67 -1.04
CA THR A 75 -29.58 -14.62 0.38
C THR A 75 -29.43 -16.02 0.96
N GLY A 76 -28.24 -16.30 1.47
CA GLY A 76 -27.92 -17.54 2.17
C GLY A 76 -27.58 -17.29 3.64
N PHE A 77 -28.31 -17.95 4.55
CA PHE A 77 -28.01 -17.99 5.98
C PHE A 77 -27.54 -19.38 6.37
N GLY A 78 -26.24 -19.58 6.45
CA GLY A 78 -25.64 -20.81 6.95
C GLY A 78 -25.62 -20.84 8.49
N ARG A 79 -25.54 -22.04 9.06
CA ARG A 79 -25.43 -22.16 10.52
C ARG A 79 -24.13 -22.80 10.97
N TYR A 80 -23.66 -22.31 12.08
CA TYR A 80 -22.56 -22.91 12.80
C TYR A 80 -23.08 -23.95 13.79
N LEU A 81 -22.48 -25.12 13.76
CA LEU A 81 -22.84 -26.22 14.68
C LEU A 81 -21.56 -26.74 15.36
N PHE A 82 -21.61 -26.84 16.68
CA PHE A 82 -20.65 -27.62 17.44
C PHE A 82 -21.09 -29.08 17.50
N PHE A 83 -20.44 -29.95 16.79
CA PHE A 83 -20.60 -31.38 16.94
C PHE A 83 -19.29 -32.03 17.38
N ASN A 84 -19.26 -32.61 18.57
CA ASN A 84 -18.12 -33.39 19.10
C ASN A 84 -16.75 -32.75 18.89
N SER A 85 -16.60 -31.47 19.17
CA SER A 85 -15.35 -30.68 19.03
C SER A 85 -14.91 -30.41 17.58
N SER A 86 -15.71 -30.71 16.58
CA SER A 86 -15.45 -30.36 15.17
C SER A 86 -16.49 -29.36 14.68
N PRO A 87 -16.08 -28.15 14.26
CA PRO A 87 -16.99 -27.19 13.68
C PRO A 87 -17.47 -27.68 12.31
N THR A 88 -18.76 -27.58 12.02
CA THR A 88 -19.29 -27.74 10.65
C THR A 88 -19.22 -26.41 9.93
N ASN A 89 -18.86 -26.44 8.64
CA ASN A 89 -18.62 -25.27 7.82
C ASN A 89 -19.92 -24.75 7.17
N GLY A 90 -20.89 -24.33 7.95
CA GLY A 90 -22.14 -23.78 7.42
C GLY A 90 -21.94 -22.40 6.80
N TYR A 91 -21.52 -22.35 5.52
CA TYR A 91 -21.47 -21.10 4.77
C TYR A 91 -22.86 -20.56 4.48
N GLY A 92 -22.99 -19.23 4.43
CA GLY A 92 -24.18 -18.60 3.89
C GLY A 92 -24.44 -19.12 2.48
N ILE A 93 -23.46 -18.92 1.60
CA ILE A 93 -23.46 -19.42 0.22
C ILE A 93 -22.19 -20.25 -0.01
N PHE A 94 -22.39 -21.49 -0.47
CA PHE A 94 -21.31 -22.33 -1.00
C PHE A 94 -21.57 -22.54 -2.49
N ASN A 95 -20.68 -21.98 -3.33
CA ASN A 95 -20.78 -22.13 -4.79
C ASN A 95 -19.56 -22.90 -5.35
N SER A 96 -19.86 -24.06 -5.92
CA SER A 96 -18.89 -24.86 -6.68
C SER A 96 -19.29 -25.05 -8.15
N GLY A 97 -20.43 -24.52 -8.53
CA GLY A 97 -20.96 -24.48 -9.88
C GLY A 97 -20.94 -23.08 -10.47
N THR A 98 -21.97 -22.69 -11.18
CA THR A 98 -22.20 -21.35 -11.71
C THR A 98 -23.37 -20.71 -10.97
N LEU A 99 -23.14 -19.52 -10.40
CA LEU A 99 -24.18 -18.64 -9.91
C LEU A 99 -24.05 -17.35 -10.73
N ASN A 100 -25.13 -17.05 -11.48
CA ASN A 100 -25.18 -15.92 -12.38
C ASN A 100 -26.49 -15.16 -12.20
N THR A 101 -26.43 -13.84 -11.96
CA THR A 101 -27.63 -13.02 -11.80
C THR A 101 -27.93 -12.17 -13.04
N ALA A 102 -27.02 -12.16 -14.01
CA ALA A 102 -27.11 -11.43 -15.27
C ALA A 102 -27.18 -9.91 -15.14
N GLU A 103 -27.79 -9.19 -16.09
CA GLU A 103 -27.80 -7.72 -16.10
C GLU A 103 -28.74 -7.13 -15.04
N ASP A 104 -28.58 -5.87 -14.70
CA ASP A 104 -29.29 -5.09 -13.66
C ASP A 104 -28.65 -5.14 -12.27
N ASN A 105 -29.23 -4.45 -11.27
CA ASN A 105 -28.59 -4.27 -9.98
C ASN A 105 -28.94 -5.38 -9.00
N ASP A 106 -28.03 -6.25 -8.72
CA ASP A 106 -28.24 -7.46 -7.97
C ASP A 106 -27.71 -7.41 -6.53
N ILE A 107 -28.27 -8.22 -5.67
CA ILE A 107 -27.86 -8.33 -4.27
C ILE A 107 -27.56 -9.79 -3.92
N ILE A 108 -26.34 -10.06 -3.55
CA ILE A 108 -25.91 -11.37 -3.05
C ILE A 108 -25.46 -11.24 -1.59
N THR A 109 -26.13 -11.96 -0.68
CA THR A 109 -25.81 -11.95 0.74
C THR A 109 -25.51 -13.35 1.27
N GLY A 110 -24.33 -13.56 1.82
CA GLY A 110 -23.94 -14.80 2.49
C GLY A 110 -23.57 -14.54 3.95
N THR A 111 -24.31 -15.14 4.88
CA THR A 111 -24.02 -15.05 6.33
C THR A 111 -24.03 -16.42 6.97
N GLY A 112 -23.03 -16.74 7.79
CA GLY A 112 -22.98 -18.06 8.40
C GLY A 112 -21.73 -18.28 9.25
N ALA A 113 -21.34 -19.54 9.41
CA ALA A 113 -20.00 -19.86 9.89
C ALA A 113 -18.98 -19.14 8.98
N GLY A 114 -18.99 -19.38 7.65
CA GLY A 114 -18.41 -18.50 6.64
C GLY A 114 -19.50 -17.75 5.87
N GLY A 115 -19.15 -16.59 5.29
CA GLY A 115 -20.06 -15.82 4.48
C GLY A 115 -20.31 -16.50 3.12
N ILE A 116 -19.40 -16.26 2.16
CA ILE A 116 -19.44 -16.83 0.80
C ILE A 116 -18.17 -17.66 0.57
N TYR A 117 -18.34 -18.88 0.10
CA TYR A 117 -17.27 -19.77 -0.34
C TYR A 117 -17.47 -20.08 -1.82
N ASN A 118 -16.60 -19.52 -2.68
CA ASN A 118 -16.69 -19.69 -4.12
C ASN A 118 -15.50 -20.48 -4.68
N THR A 119 -15.76 -21.64 -5.25
CA THR A 119 -14.78 -22.45 -6.00
C THR A 119 -15.16 -22.59 -7.47
N GLY A 120 -16.34 -22.14 -7.84
CA GLY A 120 -16.88 -22.11 -9.18
C GLY A 120 -16.87 -20.70 -9.77
N THR A 121 -17.95 -20.34 -10.45
CA THR A 121 -18.16 -18.99 -10.99
C THR A 121 -19.31 -18.32 -10.23
N LEU A 122 -19.05 -17.14 -9.68
CA LEU A 122 -20.05 -16.21 -9.20
C LEU A 122 -19.95 -14.98 -10.09
N ASN A 123 -21.01 -14.66 -10.80
CA ASN A 123 -21.05 -13.57 -11.76
C ASN A 123 -22.36 -12.81 -11.59
N THR A 124 -22.28 -11.48 -11.43
CA THR A 124 -23.46 -10.62 -11.38
C THR A 124 -23.67 -9.84 -12.67
N ALA A 125 -22.68 -9.85 -13.55
CA ALA A 125 -22.66 -9.17 -14.85
C ALA A 125 -22.83 -7.63 -14.75
N GLU A 126 -23.43 -6.97 -15.76
CA GLU A 126 -23.53 -5.51 -15.80
C GLU A 126 -24.60 -5.00 -14.82
N GLY A 127 -24.24 -4.01 -14.01
CA GLY A 127 -25.17 -3.45 -13.03
C GLY A 127 -24.42 -2.81 -11.86
N ASN A 128 -25.12 -2.14 -10.95
CA ASN A 128 -24.50 -1.71 -9.70
C ASN A 128 -24.83 -2.74 -8.61
N ASP A 129 -23.94 -3.68 -8.44
CA ASP A 129 -24.19 -4.88 -7.66
C ASP A 129 -23.73 -4.76 -6.22
N ILE A 130 -24.37 -5.51 -5.33
CA ILE A 130 -24.01 -5.55 -3.93
C ILE A 130 -23.73 -6.97 -3.48
N ILE A 131 -22.49 -7.25 -3.09
CA ILE A 131 -22.11 -8.51 -2.47
C ILE A 131 -21.77 -8.28 -0.99
N THR A 132 -22.52 -8.92 -0.09
CA THR A 132 -22.27 -8.85 1.34
C THR A 132 -21.98 -10.25 1.90
N ALA A 133 -20.85 -10.40 2.58
CA ALA A 133 -20.44 -11.65 3.16
C ALA A 133 -20.01 -11.52 4.61
N GLN A 134 -20.60 -12.32 5.50
CA GLN A 134 -20.25 -12.32 6.91
C GLN A 134 -19.96 -13.72 7.45
N GLY A 135 -18.71 -13.93 7.86
CA GLY A 135 -18.28 -15.11 8.59
C GLY A 135 -18.31 -14.90 10.11
N THR A 136 -18.54 -15.99 10.85
CA THR A 136 -18.50 -16.03 12.31
C THR A 136 -17.68 -17.24 12.77
N TYR A 137 -17.24 -17.29 14.01
CA TYR A 137 -16.61 -18.47 14.63
C TYR A 137 -15.38 -19.04 13.88
N LEU A 138 -14.34 -18.25 13.64
CA LEU A 138 -13.06 -18.61 12.98
C LEU A 138 -13.09 -18.57 11.44
N PHE A 139 -14.19 -18.19 10.81
CA PHE A 139 -14.33 -18.24 9.37
C PHE A 139 -14.29 -16.85 8.71
N ASN A 140 -14.07 -16.89 7.41
CA ASN A 140 -13.85 -15.72 6.56
C ASN A 140 -15.19 -15.14 6.07
N GLY A 141 -15.14 -13.85 5.65
CA GLY A 141 -16.24 -13.24 4.93
C GLY A 141 -16.38 -13.87 3.54
N ILE A 142 -15.42 -13.64 2.66
CA ILE A 142 -15.35 -14.26 1.32
C ILE A 142 -14.11 -15.14 1.21
N VAL A 143 -14.29 -16.35 0.69
CA VAL A 143 -13.19 -17.19 0.19
C VAL A 143 -13.46 -17.45 -1.29
N ASN A 144 -12.61 -16.90 -2.15
CA ASN A 144 -12.68 -17.11 -3.59
C ASN A 144 -11.48 -17.88 -4.10
N SER A 145 -11.70 -19.08 -4.61
CA SER A 145 -10.70 -19.88 -5.34
C SER A 145 -11.11 -20.18 -6.79
N GLY A 146 -12.30 -19.75 -7.17
CA GLY A 146 -12.81 -19.77 -8.53
C GLY A 146 -12.79 -18.37 -9.17
N THR A 147 -13.88 -18.00 -9.80
CA THR A 147 -14.08 -16.66 -10.38
C THR A 147 -15.21 -15.95 -9.63
N LEU A 148 -14.93 -14.76 -9.12
CA LEU A 148 -15.92 -13.78 -8.69
C LEU A 148 -15.80 -12.61 -9.65
N ASN A 149 -16.88 -12.26 -10.31
CA ASN A 149 -16.94 -11.21 -11.31
C ASN A 149 -18.22 -10.41 -11.17
N THR A 150 -18.14 -9.09 -11.05
CA THR A 150 -19.31 -8.22 -11.03
C THR A 150 -19.47 -7.42 -12.33
N ALA A 151 -18.43 -7.40 -13.17
CA ALA A 151 -18.37 -6.79 -14.49
C ALA A 151 -18.55 -5.26 -14.49
N GLU A 152 -19.30 -4.66 -15.42
CA GLU A 152 -19.42 -3.20 -15.54
C GLU A 152 -20.46 -2.65 -14.55
N GLY A 153 -20.11 -1.61 -13.81
CA GLY A 153 -21.02 -0.98 -12.86
C GLY A 153 -20.28 -0.36 -11.68
N ASN A 154 -21.01 0.29 -10.78
CA ASN A 154 -20.39 0.75 -9.53
C ASN A 154 -20.76 -0.25 -8.43
N ASP A 155 -19.89 -1.19 -8.19
CA ASP A 155 -20.17 -2.34 -7.35
C ASP A 155 -19.75 -2.13 -5.89
N ILE A 156 -20.46 -2.77 -4.99
CA ILE A 156 -20.14 -2.70 -3.56
C ILE A 156 -19.92 -4.11 -3.01
N ILE A 157 -18.71 -4.39 -2.60
CA ILE A 157 -18.39 -5.67 -1.97
C ILE A 157 -17.97 -5.46 -0.51
N THR A 158 -18.74 -6.00 0.41
CA THR A 158 -18.45 -5.94 1.83
C THR A 158 -18.23 -7.33 2.41
N ALA A 159 -17.05 -7.58 2.95
CA ALA A 159 -16.70 -8.86 3.52
C ALA A 159 -16.19 -8.74 4.96
N THR A 160 -16.84 -9.43 5.88
CA THR A 160 -16.43 -9.44 7.29
C THR A 160 -16.14 -10.87 7.74
N GLY A 161 -14.90 -11.14 8.11
CA GLY A 161 -14.51 -12.38 8.79
C GLY A 161 -14.73 -12.29 10.31
N ASP A 162 -14.64 -13.42 10.99
CA ASP A 162 -14.81 -13.44 12.45
C ASP A 162 -13.72 -12.61 13.16
N MET A 163 -14.16 -11.65 13.93
CA MET A 163 -13.28 -10.74 14.70
C MET A 163 -12.76 -11.36 16.00
N TYR A 164 -13.31 -12.47 16.47
CA TYR A 164 -12.94 -13.12 17.73
C TYR A 164 -12.07 -14.35 17.53
N GLY A 165 -12.42 -15.17 16.55
CA GLY A 165 -11.82 -16.47 16.31
C GLY A 165 -10.59 -16.47 15.39
N GLY A 166 -10.59 -15.70 14.31
CA GLY A 166 -9.45 -15.64 13.38
C GLY A 166 -9.82 -15.68 11.90
N GLY A 167 -10.96 -15.10 11.47
CA GLY A 167 -11.33 -14.99 10.06
C GLY A 167 -10.64 -13.84 9.33
N ASP A 168 -10.41 -14.01 8.03
CA ASP A 168 -10.07 -12.94 7.09
C ASP A 168 -11.37 -12.30 6.54
N GLY A 169 -11.30 -11.04 6.13
CA GLY A 169 -12.39 -10.43 5.38
C GLY A 169 -12.54 -11.11 4.03
N ILE A 170 -11.53 -10.98 3.17
CA ILE A 170 -11.46 -11.62 1.85
C ILE A 170 -10.20 -12.48 1.76
N ILE A 171 -10.36 -13.72 1.29
CA ILE A 171 -9.27 -14.56 0.77
C ILE A 171 -9.53 -14.77 -0.72
N ASN A 172 -8.61 -14.29 -1.56
CA ASN A 172 -8.65 -14.56 -2.99
C ASN A 172 -7.43 -15.39 -3.41
N THR A 173 -7.67 -16.56 -3.96
CA THR A 173 -6.69 -17.45 -4.58
C THR A 173 -7.01 -17.74 -6.04
N GLY A 174 -8.16 -17.29 -6.52
CA GLY A 174 -8.66 -17.38 -7.88
C GLY A 174 -8.62 -16.04 -8.60
N THR A 175 -9.70 -15.75 -9.34
CA THR A 175 -9.91 -14.46 -10.00
C THR A 175 -11.01 -13.70 -9.26
N PHE A 176 -10.71 -12.48 -8.88
CA PHE A 176 -11.61 -11.50 -8.29
C PHE A 176 -11.57 -10.27 -9.19
N ASN A 177 -12.69 -9.98 -9.83
CA ASN A 177 -12.79 -8.90 -10.81
C ASN A 177 -14.09 -8.14 -10.57
N THR A 178 -14.02 -6.81 -10.47
CA THR A 178 -15.22 -5.99 -10.36
C THR A 178 -15.58 -5.31 -11.68
N GLY A 179 -14.61 -5.13 -12.58
CA GLY A 179 -14.86 -4.57 -13.91
C GLY A 179 -14.80 -3.05 -13.94
N GLU A 180 -15.27 -2.45 -15.04
CA GLU A 180 -15.26 -1.01 -15.20
C GLU A 180 -16.31 -0.33 -14.32
N GLY A 181 -15.95 0.73 -13.63
CA GLY A 181 -16.85 1.49 -12.76
C GLY A 181 -16.17 1.96 -11.48
N ASN A 182 -16.89 2.70 -10.64
CA ASN A 182 -16.30 3.14 -9.38
C ASN A 182 -16.69 2.17 -8.28
N ASP A 183 -15.81 1.23 -8.00
CA ASP A 183 -16.09 0.11 -7.12
C ASP A 183 -15.68 0.37 -5.66
N ILE A 184 -16.42 -0.21 -4.75
CA ILE A 184 -16.11 -0.10 -3.31
C ILE A 184 -15.94 -1.51 -2.73
N ILE A 185 -14.72 -1.82 -2.30
CA ILE A 185 -14.41 -3.09 -1.66
C ILE A 185 -13.97 -2.85 -0.22
N THR A 186 -14.77 -3.31 0.73
CA THR A 186 -14.45 -3.22 2.16
C THR A 186 -14.32 -4.60 2.78
N ALA A 187 -13.13 -4.89 3.30
CA ALA A 187 -12.85 -6.17 3.91
C ALA A 187 -12.32 -6.02 5.34
N THR A 188 -12.97 -6.65 6.29
CA THR A 188 -12.57 -6.61 7.69
C THR A 188 -12.40 -8.02 8.24
N GLY A 189 -11.26 -8.28 8.87
CA GLY A 189 -11.00 -9.58 9.49
C GLY A 189 -10.18 -9.46 10.76
N LYS A 190 -10.09 -10.54 11.54
CA LYS A 190 -9.16 -10.61 12.65
C LYS A 190 -7.74 -10.85 12.17
N GLU A 191 -7.57 -11.81 11.26
CA GLU A 191 -6.26 -12.13 10.72
C GLU A 191 -5.84 -11.09 9.68
N ARG A 192 -6.57 -10.97 8.58
CA ARG A 192 -6.31 -10.00 7.51
C ARG A 192 -7.61 -9.37 7.04
N GLY A 193 -7.54 -8.12 6.56
CA GLY A 193 -8.63 -7.54 5.80
C GLY A 193 -8.76 -8.26 4.46
N ILE A 194 -7.76 -8.10 3.59
CA ILE A 194 -7.66 -8.77 2.29
C ILE A 194 -6.39 -9.61 2.24
N TYR A 195 -6.52 -10.85 1.80
CA TYR A 195 -5.41 -11.69 1.37
C TYR A 195 -5.59 -12.05 -0.09
N ASN A 196 -4.65 -11.61 -0.94
CA ASN A 196 -4.65 -11.97 -2.35
C ASN A 196 -3.42 -12.80 -2.71
N SER A 197 -3.66 -13.99 -3.26
CA SER A 197 -2.65 -14.84 -3.89
C SER A 197 -3.05 -15.31 -5.30
N GLY A 198 -4.13 -14.74 -5.83
CA GLY A 198 -4.64 -14.94 -7.18
C GLY A 198 -4.57 -13.64 -8.00
N LYS A 199 -5.58 -13.44 -8.83
CA LYS A 199 -5.79 -12.20 -9.57
C LYS A 199 -6.84 -11.38 -8.85
N PHE A 200 -6.51 -10.12 -8.57
CA PHE A 200 -7.41 -9.11 -8.03
C PHE A 200 -7.38 -7.91 -8.96
N ASN A 201 -8.52 -7.59 -9.55
CA ASN A 201 -8.63 -6.55 -10.57
C ASN A 201 -9.93 -5.78 -10.37
N THR A 202 -9.87 -4.45 -10.42
CA THR A 202 -11.07 -3.61 -10.39
C THR A 202 -11.28 -2.85 -11.72
N ALA A 203 -10.30 -2.94 -12.63
CA ALA A 203 -10.30 -2.33 -13.94
C ALA A 203 -10.40 -0.78 -13.89
N ASP A 204 -10.93 -0.12 -14.95
CA ASP A 204 -10.92 1.34 -15.01
C ASP A 204 -12.07 1.94 -14.19
N GLY A 205 -11.74 2.93 -13.37
CA GLY A 205 -12.71 3.60 -12.51
C GLY A 205 -12.04 4.34 -11.37
N ASN A 206 -12.81 4.98 -10.48
CA ASN A 206 -12.22 5.52 -9.26
C ASN A 206 -12.60 4.59 -8.10
N ASP A 207 -11.73 3.64 -7.83
CA ASP A 207 -12.01 2.54 -6.93
C ASP A 207 -11.59 2.81 -5.49
N GLU A 208 -12.36 2.30 -4.54
CA GLU A 208 -12.00 2.36 -3.13
C GLU A 208 -11.85 0.95 -2.54
N ILE A 209 -10.62 0.56 -2.23
CA ILE A 209 -10.30 -0.74 -1.64
C ILE A 209 -9.80 -0.55 -0.22
N SER A 210 -10.52 -1.09 0.74
CA SER A 210 -10.18 -1.01 2.16
C SER A 210 -10.05 -2.37 2.81
N GLY A 211 -8.86 -2.67 3.33
CA GLY A 211 -8.58 -3.87 4.11
C GLY A 211 -8.22 -3.54 5.56
N SER A 212 -8.96 -4.03 6.53
CA SER A 212 -8.62 -3.82 7.94
C SER A 212 -8.51 -5.10 8.75
N SER A 213 -7.53 -5.15 9.65
CA SER A 213 -7.35 -6.29 10.54
C SER A 213 -6.96 -5.88 11.95
N SER A 214 -7.19 -6.81 12.87
CA SER A 214 -6.69 -6.65 14.23
C SER A 214 -5.42 -7.46 14.51
N ARG A 215 -4.86 -8.21 13.52
CA ARG A 215 -3.72 -9.10 13.77
C ARG A 215 -2.61 -9.10 12.71
N ASN A 216 -2.85 -9.51 11.47
CA ASN A 216 -1.78 -9.88 10.52
C ASN A 216 -1.63 -8.99 9.29
N GLY A 217 -2.37 -7.94 9.15
CA GLY A 217 -2.23 -6.99 8.04
C GLY A 217 -3.56 -6.54 7.48
N GLY A 218 -3.63 -5.28 7.04
CA GLY A 218 -4.81 -4.76 6.38
C GLY A 218 -5.01 -5.44 5.03
N ILE A 219 -4.04 -5.23 4.13
CA ILE A 219 -3.98 -5.84 2.80
C ILE A 219 -2.66 -6.62 2.69
N SER A 220 -2.74 -7.87 2.27
CA SER A 220 -1.58 -8.75 2.08
C SER A 220 -1.62 -9.35 0.67
N ILE A 221 -0.61 -9.04 -0.14
CA ILE A 221 -0.48 -9.45 -1.53
C ILE A 221 0.70 -10.41 -1.64
N ALA A 222 0.44 -11.65 -2.04
CA ALA A 222 1.42 -12.72 -2.09
C ALA A 222 2.29 -12.64 -3.35
N ASP A 223 3.44 -13.29 -3.29
CA ASP A 223 4.29 -13.45 -4.47
C ASP A 223 3.57 -14.22 -5.60
N GLY A 224 3.80 -13.80 -6.84
CA GLY A 224 3.17 -14.37 -8.04
C GLY A 224 1.70 -14.05 -8.24
N SER A 225 1.07 -13.25 -7.37
CA SER A 225 -0.29 -12.75 -7.56
C SER A 225 -0.32 -11.43 -8.35
N THR A 226 -1.49 -11.01 -8.81
CA THR A 226 -1.73 -9.68 -9.37
C THR A 226 -2.68 -8.90 -8.48
N PHE A 227 -2.41 -7.60 -8.33
CA PHE A 227 -3.31 -6.64 -7.72
C PHE A 227 -3.28 -5.40 -8.58
N ASP A 228 -4.36 -5.13 -9.29
CA ASP A 228 -4.46 -4.12 -10.33
C ASP A 228 -5.78 -3.38 -10.17
N THR A 229 -5.75 -2.06 -10.11
CA THR A 229 -6.98 -1.28 -10.00
C THR A 229 -7.35 -0.55 -11.28
N GLY A 230 -6.48 -0.61 -12.30
CA GLY A 230 -6.76 0.00 -13.60
C GLY A 230 -6.48 1.50 -13.61
N ASN A 231 -7.09 2.22 -14.56
CA ASN A 231 -6.94 3.66 -14.63
C ASN A 231 -8.07 4.36 -13.87
N GLY A 232 -7.73 5.46 -13.22
CA GLY A 232 -8.69 6.23 -12.44
C GLY A 232 -8.05 6.81 -11.20
N ASN A 233 -8.81 7.50 -10.36
CA ASN A 233 -8.25 8.00 -9.11
C ASN A 233 -8.58 7.01 -7.99
N ASP A 234 -7.70 6.05 -7.78
CA ASP A 234 -7.93 4.93 -6.89
C ASP A 234 -7.47 5.19 -5.46
N ARG A 235 -8.17 4.59 -4.54
CA ARG A 235 -7.82 4.66 -3.14
C ARG A 235 -7.67 3.28 -2.53
N ILE A 236 -6.46 2.90 -2.18
CA ILE A 236 -6.16 1.64 -1.52
C ILE A 236 -5.74 1.90 -0.07
N SER A 237 -6.50 1.39 0.90
CA SER A 237 -6.23 1.57 2.32
C SER A 237 -6.05 0.25 3.05
N GLY A 238 -4.87 0.05 3.62
CA GLY A 238 -4.55 -1.12 4.45
C GLY A 238 -4.33 -0.73 5.92
N LYS A 239 -5.10 -1.31 6.85
CA LYS A 239 -4.96 -1.02 8.28
C LYS A 239 -4.75 -2.27 9.12
N SER A 240 -3.69 -2.25 9.93
CA SER A 240 -3.45 -3.26 10.97
C SER A 240 -3.23 -2.60 12.34
N ASN A 241 -3.87 -3.15 13.37
CA ASN A 241 -3.77 -2.61 14.74
C ASN A 241 -2.67 -3.28 15.59
N THR A 242 -1.85 -4.16 15.00
CA THR A 242 -0.79 -4.90 15.68
C THR A 242 0.57 -4.66 15.04
N PHE A 243 1.55 -5.52 15.38
CA PHE A 243 2.92 -5.48 14.82
C PHE A 243 3.02 -5.75 13.31
N ALA A 244 1.91 -6.04 12.65
CA ALA A 244 1.87 -6.27 11.21
C ALA A 244 1.82 -4.95 10.41
N SER A 245 2.02 -5.07 9.11
CA SER A 245 1.95 -3.93 8.20
C SER A 245 0.50 -3.60 7.83
N GLY A 246 0.23 -2.32 7.53
CA GLY A 246 -1.02 -1.92 6.92
C GLY A 246 -1.17 -2.59 5.55
N ILE A 247 -0.21 -2.35 4.67
CA ILE A 247 -0.08 -3.00 3.37
C ILE A 247 1.21 -3.82 3.36
N TYR A 248 1.11 -5.08 2.99
CA TYR A 248 2.22 -6.02 2.85
C TYR A 248 2.26 -6.55 1.42
N ASN A 249 3.20 -6.06 0.60
CA ASN A 249 3.34 -6.44 -0.79
C ASN A 249 4.55 -7.33 -1.05
N LEU A 250 4.31 -8.50 -1.63
CA LEU A 250 5.33 -9.38 -2.20
C LEU A 250 5.19 -9.52 -3.73
N SER A 251 4.09 -9.02 -4.31
CA SER A 251 3.78 -9.15 -5.73
C SER A 251 4.66 -8.24 -6.59
N MET A 252 5.03 -8.72 -7.75
CA MET A 252 5.68 -7.93 -8.81
C MET A 252 4.67 -7.21 -9.71
N THR A 253 3.36 -7.32 -9.42
CA THR A 253 2.27 -6.71 -10.19
C THR A 253 1.23 -6.10 -9.24
N PHE A 254 1.67 -5.17 -8.40
CA PHE A 254 0.79 -4.27 -7.69
C PHE A 254 0.80 -2.93 -8.44
N ASN A 255 -0.28 -2.68 -9.15
CA ASN A 255 -0.45 -1.54 -10.04
C ASN A 255 -1.74 -0.80 -9.69
N THR A 256 -1.71 0.53 -9.71
CA THR A 256 -2.92 1.35 -9.57
C THR A 256 -3.30 2.07 -10.86
N GLY A 257 -2.42 2.04 -11.87
CA GLY A 257 -2.69 2.58 -13.19
C GLY A 257 -2.43 4.07 -13.32
N ASP A 258 -2.95 4.68 -14.38
CA ASP A 258 -2.85 6.12 -14.56
C ASP A 258 -4.00 6.83 -13.82
N GLY A 259 -3.67 7.89 -13.09
CA GLY A 259 -4.66 8.65 -12.32
C GLY A 259 -4.04 9.33 -11.11
N ASN A 260 -4.86 9.92 -10.24
CA ASN A 260 -4.33 10.49 -9.00
C ASN A 260 -4.62 9.53 -7.85
N ASP A 261 -3.73 8.60 -7.62
CA ASP A 261 -3.95 7.49 -6.73
C ASP A 261 -3.54 7.77 -5.29
N THR A 262 -4.16 7.07 -4.38
CA THR A 262 -3.80 7.14 -2.95
C THR A 262 -3.58 5.76 -2.37
N LEU A 263 -2.37 5.52 -1.90
CA LEU A 263 -1.99 4.31 -1.18
C LEU A 263 -1.75 4.64 0.29
N ASP A 264 -2.66 4.23 1.19
CA ASP A 264 -2.59 4.52 2.63
C ASP A 264 -2.38 3.26 3.45
N GLY A 265 -1.19 3.12 4.03
CA GLY A 265 -0.82 2.01 4.89
C GLY A 265 -0.67 2.43 6.35
N PHE A 266 -1.44 1.83 7.24
CA PHE A 266 -1.31 2.00 8.68
C PHE A 266 -1.02 0.67 9.36
N GLY A 267 0.13 0.55 10.04
CA GLY A 267 0.53 -0.66 10.75
C GLY A 267 1.26 -0.39 12.05
N GLY A 268 1.14 -1.26 13.02
CA GLY A 268 1.97 -1.20 14.23
C GLY A 268 3.42 -1.63 13.97
N GLY A 269 3.66 -2.42 12.91
CA GLY A 269 4.94 -2.64 12.28
C GLY A 269 5.24 -1.55 11.25
N SER A 270 5.29 -1.89 9.97
CA SER A 270 5.36 -0.90 8.89
C SER A 270 3.96 -0.42 8.51
N GLY A 271 3.84 0.84 8.07
CA GLY A 271 2.65 1.28 7.35
C GLY A 271 2.53 0.50 6.04
N ILE A 272 3.57 0.62 5.20
CA ILE A 272 3.73 -0.16 3.97
C ILE A 272 5.04 -0.94 4.04
N TYR A 273 4.96 -2.23 3.73
CA TYR A 273 6.11 -3.12 3.58
C TYR A 273 6.13 -3.66 2.16
N ASN A 274 7.14 -3.27 1.37
CA ASN A 274 7.26 -3.64 -0.02
C ASN A 274 8.49 -4.52 -0.29
N LYS A 275 8.28 -5.69 -0.88
CA LYS A 275 9.29 -6.58 -1.45
C LYS A 275 9.04 -6.93 -2.91
N GLY A 276 7.98 -6.40 -3.48
CA GLY A 276 7.63 -6.54 -4.88
C GLY A 276 7.72 -5.21 -5.62
N LEU A 277 6.94 -5.06 -6.67
CA LEU A 277 6.72 -3.79 -7.33
C LEU A 277 5.46 -3.13 -6.74
N ILE A 278 5.53 -1.85 -6.43
CA ILE A 278 4.40 -0.94 -6.32
C ILE A 278 4.57 0.05 -7.46
N ASN A 279 3.61 0.10 -8.35
CA ASN A 279 3.55 1.07 -9.45
C ASN A 279 2.23 1.83 -9.36
N THR A 280 2.29 3.16 -9.27
CA THR A 280 1.07 3.97 -9.22
C THR A 280 0.75 4.65 -10.55
N GLY A 281 1.64 4.54 -11.53
CA GLY A 281 1.39 5.03 -12.88
C GLY A 281 1.68 6.51 -13.04
N ASN A 282 1.00 7.15 -14.01
CA ASN A 282 1.15 8.59 -14.20
C ASN A 282 0.01 9.33 -13.53
N GLY A 283 0.33 10.46 -12.91
CA GLY A 283 -0.66 11.28 -12.24
C GLY A 283 -0.11 11.90 -10.98
N LYS A 284 -0.96 12.49 -10.17
CA LYS A 284 -0.54 13.03 -8.88
C LYS A 284 -0.82 12.03 -7.78
N ASP A 285 0.15 11.19 -7.52
CA ASP A 285 -0.01 10.08 -6.62
C ASP A 285 0.39 10.41 -5.17
N THR A 286 -0.22 9.72 -4.24
CA THR A 286 0.05 9.93 -2.82
C THR A 286 0.25 8.61 -2.10
N ILE A 287 1.44 8.38 -1.61
CA ILE A 287 1.77 7.24 -0.74
C ILE A 287 1.92 7.71 0.70
N ILE A 288 1.02 7.26 1.58
CA ILE A 288 1.04 7.56 3.01
C ILE A 288 1.32 6.29 3.79
N ALA A 289 2.45 6.24 4.46
CA ALA A 289 2.84 5.09 5.25
C ALA A 289 3.04 5.45 6.74
N LYS A 290 2.20 4.92 7.62
CA LYS A 290 2.27 5.16 9.06
C LYS A 290 2.57 3.87 9.80
N GLY A 291 3.78 3.78 10.34
CA GLY A 291 4.26 2.58 11.02
C GLY A 291 4.89 2.86 12.38
N GLY A 292 5.32 1.77 13.06
CA GLY A 292 6.08 1.85 14.31
C GLY A 292 5.31 2.45 15.48
N THR A 293 3.99 2.30 15.54
CA THR A 293 3.14 2.92 16.58
C THR A 293 3.10 2.12 17.89
N ILE A 294 3.70 0.92 17.93
CA ILE A 294 3.68 0.04 19.10
C ILE A 294 5.08 -0.02 19.72
N ALA A 295 5.20 0.39 20.99
CA ALA A 295 6.45 0.31 21.75
C ALA A 295 6.92 -1.15 21.90
N GLY A 296 8.18 -1.42 21.52
CA GLY A 296 8.78 -2.76 21.59
C GLY A 296 8.63 -3.60 20.31
N ALA A 297 7.93 -3.14 19.29
CA ALA A 297 8.13 -3.63 17.93
C ALA A 297 9.55 -3.29 17.49
N ASN A 298 10.20 -4.17 16.73
CA ASN A 298 11.31 -3.73 15.89
C ASN A 298 10.76 -2.54 15.09
N PRO A 299 11.37 -1.35 15.12
CA PRO A 299 10.81 -0.21 14.43
C PRO A 299 10.76 -0.53 12.94
N GLY A 300 9.63 -1.06 12.51
CA GLY A 300 9.26 -1.06 11.12
C GLY A 300 9.09 0.41 10.77
N GLY A 301 9.77 0.89 9.74
CA GLY A 301 9.59 2.26 9.26
C GLY A 301 8.14 2.51 8.90
N GLY A 302 7.74 3.76 8.77
CA GLY A 302 6.48 4.06 8.10
C GLY A 302 6.43 3.32 6.77
N LEU A 303 7.45 3.53 5.93
CA LEU A 303 7.66 2.84 4.67
C LEU A 303 8.92 1.96 4.75
N SER A 304 8.78 0.67 4.47
CA SER A 304 9.90 -0.27 4.34
C SER A 304 9.94 -0.82 2.92
N ASN A 305 10.85 -0.31 2.11
CA ASN A 305 11.02 -0.72 0.72
C ASN A 305 12.28 -1.58 0.53
N PHE A 306 12.10 -2.78 -0.01
CA PHE A 306 13.16 -3.74 -0.32
C PHE A 306 13.21 -4.11 -1.81
N SER A 307 12.36 -3.51 -2.64
CA SER A 307 12.32 -3.70 -4.09
C SER A 307 12.02 -2.38 -4.77
N THR A 308 10.98 -2.26 -5.57
CA THR A 308 10.70 -1.05 -6.34
C THR A 308 9.39 -0.40 -5.90
N ILE A 309 9.41 0.89 -5.72
CA ILE A 309 8.27 1.80 -5.71
C ILE A 309 8.52 2.76 -6.85
N ASP A 310 7.58 2.83 -7.77
CA ASP A 310 7.58 3.65 -8.97
C ASP A 310 6.25 4.42 -8.98
N THR A 311 6.29 5.74 -8.88
CA THR A 311 5.07 6.55 -8.90
C THR A 311 4.81 7.18 -10.27
N GLY A 312 5.74 6.99 -11.20
CA GLY A 312 5.59 7.47 -12.59
C GLY A 312 5.81 8.97 -12.73
N ASN A 313 5.15 9.59 -13.70
CA ASN A 313 5.26 11.03 -13.88
C ASN A 313 4.07 11.75 -13.24
N GLY A 314 4.35 12.90 -12.63
CA GLY A 314 3.35 13.73 -11.96
C GLY A 314 3.87 14.30 -10.65
N GLU A 315 3.14 15.23 -10.06
CA GLU A 315 3.53 15.84 -8.77
C GLU A 315 3.26 14.88 -7.60
N ASP A 316 4.15 13.93 -7.36
CA ASP A 316 3.94 12.83 -6.43
C ASP A 316 4.34 13.13 -4.98
N ILE A 317 3.68 12.47 -4.06
CA ILE A 317 3.92 12.67 -2.63
C ILE A 317 4.12 11.33 -1.92
N ILE A 318 5.29 11.11 -1.37
CA ILE A 318 5.56 10.00 -0.45
C ILE A 318 5.78 10.52 0.95
N THR A 319 4.89 10.17 1.88
CA THR A 319 5.02 10.56 3.30
C THR A 319 5.06 9.33 4.20
N ALA A 320 6.13 9.21 4.98
CA ALA A 320 6.28 8.12 5.94
C ALA A 320 6.43 8.62 7.38
N THR A 321 5.45 8.32 8.23
CA THR A 321 5.55 8.50 9.68
C THR A 321 6.05 7.22 10.33
N GLY A 322 7.16 7.31 11.00
CA GLY A 322 8.00 6.19 11.44
C GLY A 322 9.25 6.04 10.58
N GLY A 323 9.40 6.92 9.57
CA GLY A 323 10.54 7.00 8.67
C GLY A 323 10.45 6.09 7.44
N ILE A 324 11.37 6.31 6.52
CA ILE A 324 11.57 5.53 5.30
C ILE A 324 12.82 4.66 5.48
N LEU A 325 12.68 3.35 5.32
CA LEU A 325 13.77 2.41 5.13
C LEU A 325 13.76 1.97 3.68
N ASN A 326 14.70 2.49 2.88
CA ASN A 326 14.86 2.09 1.48
C ASN A 326 16.11 1.24 1.28
N ASN A 327 15.93 -0.02 0.92
CA ASN A 327 16.97 -0.94 0.50
C ASN A 327 16.84 -1.33 -0.98
N GLY A 328 15.85 -0.79 -1.68
CA GLY A 328 15.55 -0.99 -3.09
C GLY A 328 15.59 0.32 -3.86
N THR A 329 14.62 0.53 -4.74
CA THR A 329 14.46 1.75 -5.53
C THR A 329 13.16 2.45 -5.14
N ILE A 330 13.22 3.75 -4.95
CA ILE A 330 12.10 4.67 -4.97
C ILE A 330 12.36 5.59 -6.16
N ASP A 331 11.47 5.59 -7.12
CA ASP A 331 11.49 6.38 -8.33
C ASP A 331 10.18 7.16 -8.39
N THR A 332 10.25 8.48 -8.41
CA THR A 332 9.04 9.31 -8.47
C THR A 332 8.83 9.95 -9.84
N GLY A 333 9.79 9.77 -10.76
CA GLY A 333 9.63 10.15 -12.16
C GLY A 333 9.87 11.63 -12.44
N ASP A 334 9.19 12.17 -13.45
CA ASP A 334 9.30 13.58 -13.81
C ASP A 334 8.16 14.40 -13.15
N ASP A 335 8.34 15.69 -13.00
CA ASP A 335 7.52 16.71 -12.35
C ASP A 335 7.89 16.93 -10.86
N ASP A 336 7.22 17.87 -10.16
CA ASP A 336 7.64 18.37 -8.85
C ASP A 336 7.25 17.41 -7.71
N ASP A 337 8.17 16.62 -7.20
CA ASP A 337 7.93 15.54 -6.25
C ASP A 337 8.30 15.87 -4.79
N ILE A 338 7.64 15.18 -3.86
CA ILE A 338 7.91 15.35 -2.43
C ILE A 338 8.09 14.01 -1.72
N ILE A 339 9.26 13.77 -1.17
CA ILE A 339 9.52 12.61 -0.29
C ILE A 339 9.76 13.09 1.14
N THR A 340 8.91 12.69 2.08
CA THR A 340 9.01 13.11 3.48
C THR A 340 9.14 11.92 4.44
N GLY A 341 10.23 11.90 5.20
CA GLY A 341 10.44 10.95 6.29
C GLY A 341 10.39 11.59 7.67
N ILE A 342 9.39 11.22 8.47
CA ILE A 342 9.14 11.76 9.81
C ILE A 342 9.34 10.66 10.85
N ILE A 343 10.03 10.98 11.97
CA ILE A 343 10.17 10.07 13.10
C ILE A 343 8.89 10.15 13.95
N ASN A 344 8.33 9.00 14.29
CA ASN A 344 7.33 8.95 15.35
C ASN A 344 8.07 8.81 16.70
N GLY A 345 7.91 9.69 17.64
CA GLY A 345 8.68 9.80 18.88
C GLY A 345 8.70 8.59 19.85
N PHE A 346 8.51 7.36 19.37
CA PHE A 346 8.44 6.13 20.18
C PHE A 346 9.75 5.35 20.29
N SER A 347 10.89 5.89 19.84
CA SER A 347 12.17 5.22 20.02
C SER A 347 12.84 5.58 21.34
N ASN A 348 13.23 4.58 22.09
CA ASN A 348 14.09 4.72 23.29
C ASN A 348 15.57 4.99 22.94
N GLU A 349 15.94 5.04 21.67
CA GLU A 349 17.29 5.33 21.18
C GLU A 349 17.25 6.56 20.25
N PRO A 350 17.44 7.77 20.80
CA PRO A 350 17.29 9.02 20.03
C PRO A 350 18.29 9.17 18.87
N ASP A 351 19.38 8.37 18.87
CA ASP A 351 20.44 8.48 17.88
C ASP A 351 20.31 7.49 16.70
N LYS A 352 19.34 6.56 16.75
CA LYS A 352 19.19 5.50 15.75
C LYS A 352 17.95 5.61 14.86
N ILE A 353 17.09 6.58 15.09
CA ILE A 353 15.90 6.77 14.28
C ILE A 353 16.10 7.93 13.34
N ASN A 354 16.07 7.62 12.06
CA ASN A 354 16.21 8.58 10.99
C ASN A 354 14.89 8.74 10.27
N GLY A 355 14.61 9.95 9.81
CA GLY A 355 13.48 10.19 8.95
C GLY A 355 13.61 9.37 7.67
N ILE A 356 14.81 9.35 7.06
CA ILE A 356 15.10 8.53 5.87
C ILE A 356 16.40 7.76 6.08
N SER A 357 16.36 6.45 5.85
CA SER A 357 17.54 5.58 5.76
C SER A 357 17.57 4.93 4.38
N ASN A 358 18.43 5.43 3.50
CA ASN A 358 18.57 4.96 2.13
C ASN A 358 19.86 4.14 1.95
N LYS A 359 19.73 2.87 1.60
CA LYS A 359 20.81 1.97 1.20
C LYS A 359 20.71 1.53 -0.26
N GLY A 360 19.64 1.90 -0.92
CA GLY A 360 19.34 1.70 -2.33
C GLY A 360 19.37 3.00 -3.10
N THR A 361 18.44 3.19 -4.00
CA THR A 361 18.30 4.39 -4.83
C THR A 361 17.02 5.14 -4.44
N ILE A 362 17.13 6.44 -4.34
CA ILE A 362 16.03 7.39 -4.42
C ILE A 362 16.33 8.26 -5.64
N ASP A 363 15.42 8.26 -6.59
CA ASP A 363 15.48 9.04 -7.83
C ASP A 363 14.18 9.83 -7.95
N THR A 364 14.26 11.16 -8.05
CA THR A 364 13.07 11.99 -8.18
C THR A 364 12.93 12.60 -9.58
N GLY A 365 13.89 12.28 -10.48
CA GLY A 365 13.78 12.63 -11.89
C GLY A 365 13.98 14.10 -12.19
N ASN A 366 13.20 14.65 -13.14
CA ASN A 366 13.26 16.07 -13.45
C ASN A 366 12.05 16.79 -12.86
N GLY A 367 12.29 17.89 -12.19
CA GLY A 367 11.25 18.63 -11.50
C GLY A 367 11.85 19.49 -10.42
N ASN A 368 11.04 20.25 -9.67
CA ASN A 368 11.56 20.94 -8.48
C ASN A 368 11.25 20.10 -7.25
N ASP A 369 12.14 19.19 -6.95
CA ASP A 369 11.90 18.11 -6.00
C ASP A 369 12.26 18.45 -4.56
N SER A 370 11.61 17.80 -3.64
CA SER A 370 11.84 18.00 -2.21
C SER A 370 12.02 16.71 -1.44
N ILE A 371 13.19 16.48 -0.87
CA ILE A 371 13.47 15.40 0.07
C ILE A 371 13.61 15.97 1.47
N ILE A 372 12.66 15.69 2.34
CA ILE A 372 12.56 16.25 3.69
C ILE A 372 12.70 15.14 4.73
N ALA A 373 13.73 15.21 5.57
CA ALA A 373 13.98 14.21 6.59
C ALA A 373 14.21 14.80 7.98
N GLU A 374 13.76 14.17 9.03
CA GLU A 374 14.21 14.50 10.40
C GLU A 374 15.63 14.04 10.70
N GLY A 375 16.18 13.17 9.89
CA GLY A 375 17.55 12.72 9.83
C GLY A 375 17.70 11.90 8.57
N LEU A 376 18.78 12.10 7.83
CA LEU A 376 19.03 11.43 6.57
C LEU A 376 20.29 10.56 6.69
N ILE A 377 20.15 9.27 6.50
CA ILE A 377 21.28 8.34 6.37
C ILE A 377 21.31 7.79 4.96
N ILE A 378 22.47 7.87 4.31
CA ILE A 378 22.76 7.26 3.03
C ILE A 378 23.87 6.23 3.25
N GLY A 379 23.56 4.97 3.05
CA GLY A 379 24.53 3.88 3.19
C GLY A 379 25.62 3.93 2.12
N THR A 380 26.66 3.15 2.26
CA THR A 380 27.84 3.17 1.35
C THR A 380 27.49 2.90 -0.12
N ASN A 381 26.38 2.20 -0.39
CA ASN A 381 25.88 1.96 -1.74
C ASN A 381 24.61 2.76 -2.04
N GLY A 382 24.19 3.61 -1.10
CA GLY A 382 22.99 4.41 -1.26
C GLY A 382 23.23 5.58 -2.21
N THR A 383 22.23 5.87 -3.03
CA THR A 383 22.25 7.00 -3.97
C THR A 383 20.98 7.81 -3.82
N ILE A 384 21.11 9.12 -3.88
CA ILE A 384 20.02 10.06 -4.08
C ILE A 384 20.35 10.85 -5.32
N ASN A 385 19.45 10.85 -6.30
CA ASN A 385 19.47 11.70 -7.48
C ASN A 385 18.20 12.55 -7.46
N THR A 386 18.32 13.85 -7.72
CA THR A 386 17.14 14.72 -7.85
C THR A 386 17.00 15.29 -9.26
N GLY A 387 18.01 15.13 -10.14
CA GLY A 387 17.89 15.35 -11.57
C GLY A 387 17.98 16.80 -12.02
N ASP A 388 17.13 17.20 -12.94
CA ASP A 388 17.12 18.58 -13.46
C ASP A 388 15.99 19.38 -12.79
N GLY A 389 16.31 20.52 -12.17
CA GLY A 389 15.31 21.36 -11.56
C GLY A 389 15.83 22.22 -10.41
N MET A 390 14.94 22.76 -9.63
CA MET A 390 15.32 23.44 -8.38
C MET A 390 15.03 22.54 -7.19
N ASP A 391 16.02 21.78 -6.78
CA ASP A 391 15.84 20.72 -5.82
C ASP A 391 16.20 21.09 -4.39
N ILE A 392 15.50 20.48 -3.45
CA ILE A 392 15.72 20.74 -2.03
C ILE A 392 15.91 19.43 -1.28
N ILE A 393 17.09 19.23 -0.71
CA ILE A 393 17.33 18.15 0.25
C ILE A 393 17.55 18.77 1.63
N THR A 394 16.65 18.53 2.56
CA THR A 394 16.78 19.09 3.91
C THR A 394 16.72 18.04 5.00
N SER A 395 17.58 18.18 5.99
CA SER A 395 17.53 17.39 7.21
C SER A 395 17.52 18.30 8.45
N SER A 396 16.50 18.15 9.30
CA SER A 396 16.43 18.89 10.56
C SER A 396 17.48 18.43 11.58
N LYS A 397 18.02 17.22 11.40
CA LYS A 397 19.18 16.68 12.11
C LYS A 397 20.40 16.70 11.17
N ALA A 398 21.26 15.72 11.27
CA ALA A 398 22.40 15.57 10.37
C ALA A 398 22.07 14.81 9.10
N ILE A 399 22.93 14.95 8.10
CA ILE A 399 23.02 14.06 6.94
C ILE A 399 24.24 13.16 7.15
N ASP A 400 24.04 11.87 7.37
CA ASP A 400 25.10 10.86 7.43
C ASP A 400 25.23 10.21 6.06
N ASN A 401 26.14 10.76 5.23
CA ASN A 401 26.34 10.31 3.87
C ASN A 401 27.54 9.37 3.75
N GLY A 402 27.27 8.08 3.65
CA GLY A 402 28.27 7.08 3.28
C GLY A 402 28.30 6.75 1.78
N GLY A 403 27.31 7.24 1.01
CA GLY A 403 27.09 6.98 -0.41
C GLY A 403 27.25 8.22 -1.30
N THR A 404 26.25 8.47 -2.15
CA THR A 404 26.27 9.59 -3.11
C THR A 404 24.98 10.38 -3.05
N ILE A 405 25.09 11.68 -3.09
CA ILE A 405 24.01 12.63 -3.38
C ILE A 405 24.41 13.36 -4.66
N ASN A 406 23.49 13.44 -5.62
CA ASN A 406 23.64 14.16 -6.87
C ASN A 406 22.36 14.97 -7.13
N THR A 407 22.47 16.31 -7.21
CA THR A 407 21.31 17.17 -7.44
C THR A 407 21.14 17.58 -8.91
N GLY A 408 22.19 17.43 -9.74
CA GLY A 408 22.03 17.51 -11.21
C GLY A 408 22.14 18.90 -11.81
N ASN A 409 21.15 19.33 -12.56
CA ASN A 409 21.17 20.66 -13.18
C ASN A 409 20.08 21.53 -12.55
N GLY A 410 20.44 22.74 -12.11
CA GLY A 410 19.43 23.63 -11.60
C GLY A 410 19.91 24.60 -10.58
N VAL A 411 19.07 24.98 -9.66
CA VAL A 411 19.47 25.81 -8.50
C VAL A 411 19.11 25.05 -7.24
N ASP A 412 20.06 24.29 -6.74
CA ASP A 412 19.79 23.27 -5.75
C ASP A 412 20.17 23.67 -4.32
N PHE A 413 19.48 23.12 -3.37
CA PHE A 413 19.68 23.41 -1.96
C PHE A 413 19.86 22.12 -1.14
N ILE A 414 21.01 21.98 -0.51
CA ILE A 414 21.22 20.93 0.49
C ILE A 414 21.44 21.57 1.86
N ILE A 415 20.55 21.26 2.82
CA ILE A 415 20.58 21.87 4.15
C ILE A 415 20.69 20.78 5.23
N ALA A 416 21.87 20.68 5.82
CA ALA A 416 22.13 19.81 6.96
C ALA A 416 22.24 20.63 8.25
N ASN A 417 21.12 20.80 8.97
CA ASN A 417 21.07 21.69 10.13
C ASN A 417 22.04 21.31 11.28
N ARG A 418 22.40 20.02 11.38
CA ARG A 418 23.41 19.54 12.33
C ARG A 418 24.67 19.02 11.66
N GLY A 419 24.88 19.41 10.39
CA GLY A 419 26.08 19.09 9.61
C GLY A 419 26.06 17.70 8.96
N PHE A 420 27.24 17.33 8.45
CA PHE A 420 27.44 16.10 7.69
C PHE A 420 28.35 15.13 8.42
N TYR A 421 28.04 13.84 8.30
CA TYR A 421 28.87 12.72 8.70
C TYR A 421 29.09 11.79 7.51
N GLY A 422 29.95 10.78 7.69
CA GLY A 422 30.24 9.79 6.66
C GLY A 422 31.38 10.19 5.73
N MET A 423 31.69 9.36 4.76
CA MET A 423 32.82 9.51 3.82
C MET A 423 32.36 9.64 2.37
N GLY A 424 31.07 9.78 2.15
CA GLY A 424 30.44 9.86 0.84
C GLY A 424 30.72 11.14 0.09
N SER A 425 30.07 11.25 -1.06
CA SER A 425 30.22 12.37 -1.99
C SER A 425 28.90 13.11 -2.18
N VAL A 426 28.97 14.40 -2.34
CA VAL A 426 27.87 15.29 -2.72
C VAL A 426 28.30 16.03 -3.96
N PHE A 427 27.50 15.95 -5.01
CA PHE A 427 27.66 16.66 -6.28
C PHE A 427 26.43 17.54 -6.48
N LEU A 428 26.62 18.86 -6.54
CA LEU A 428 25.54 19.81 -6.77
C LEU A 428 25.25 19.99 -8.28
N GLY A 429 26.29 19.92 -9.12
CA GLY A 429 26.13 19.81 -10.56
C GLY A 429 26.26 21.10 -11.32
N ASN A 430 25.28 21.46 -12.16
CA ASN A 430 25.32 22.69 -12.93
C ASN A 430 24.28 23.67 -12.39
N GLY A 431 24.70 24.75 -11.80
CA GLY A 431 23.71 25.68 -11.28
C GLY A 431 24.28 26.81 -10.45
N LYS A 432 23.43 27.43 -9.67
CA LYS A 432 23.86 28.34 -8.60
C LYS A 432 23.42 27.73 -7.29
N ASP A 433 24.19 26.76 -6.86
CA ASP A 433 23.77 25.85 -5.85
C ASP A 433 24.17 26.33 -4.44
N TYR A 434 23.45 25.80 -3.47
CA TYR A 434 23.65 26.19 -2.08
C TYR A 434 23.75 24.96 -1.17
N LEU A 435 24.87 24.85 -0.50
CA LEU A 435 25.11 23.84 0.52
C LEU A 435 25.28 24.48 1.88
N LYS A 436 24.47 24.08 2.85
CA LYS A 436 24.62 24.51 4.24
C LYS A 436 24.97 23.36 5.16
N GLY A 437 26.09 23.50 5.88
CA GLY A 437 26.52 22.54 6.86
C GLY A 437 28.04 22.46 6.97
N PHE A 438 28.50 21.63 7.90
CA PHE A 438 29.92 21.28 8.06
C PHE A 438 30.04 19.83 8.48
N GLY A 439 31.06 19.13 8.02
CA GLY A 439 31.33 17.77 8.44
C GLY A 439 32.25 17.01 7.51
N THR A 440 32.32 15.69 7.68
CA THR A 440 33.17 14.82 6.85
C THR A 440 32.49 14.53 5.51
N GLY A 441 33.27 14.25 4.48
CA GLY A 441 32.86 13.92 3.13
C GLY A 441 33.59 14.73 2.05
N LYS A 442 33.13 14.54 0.81
CA LYS A 442 33.59 15.28 -0.36
C LYS A 442 32.40 16.04 -0.94
N PHE A 443 32.56 17.32 -1.14
CA PHE A 443 31.54 18.24 -1.60
C PHE A 443 32.04 18.96 -2.86
N ASN A 444 31.32 18.79 -3.95
CA ASN A 444 31.59 19.40 -5.23
C ASN A 444 30.46 20.36 -5.59
N GLY A 445 30.73 21.64 -5.75
CA GLY A 445 29.77 22.64 -6.19
C GLY A 445 29.36 22.42 -7.65
N GLY A 446 30.34 22.19 -8.51
CA GLY A 446 30.12 21.92 -9.92
C GLY A 446 30.38 23.13 -10.80
N LYS A 447 29.47 23.44 -11.71
CA LYS A 447 29.63 24.57 -12.62
C LYS A 447 28.74 25.73 -12.21
N ASN A 448 29.24 26.92 -12.49
CA ASN A 448 28.68 28.25 -12.25
C ASN A 448 29.03 28.79 -10.86
N GLN A 449 28.09 29.36 -10.14
CA GLN A 449 28.41 30.07 -8.90
C GLN A 449 27.77 29.44 -7.68
N ASP A 450 28.52 28.59 -7.01
CA ASP A 450 28.04 27.79 -5.91
C ASP A 450 28.45 28.35 -4.56
N THR A 451 27.59 28.19 -3.58
CA THR A 451 27.74 28.78 -2.26
C THR A 451 27.76 27.68 -1.19
N LEU A 452 28.82 27.68 -0.41
CA LEU A 452 28.91 26.93 0.85
C LEU A 452 28.62 27.87 2.03
N GLU A 453 27.67 27.49 2.90
CA GLU A 453 27.49 28.15 4.21
C GLU A 453 27.96 27.22 5.34
N LEU A 454 28.96 27.68 6.09
CA LEU A 454 29.44 26.97 7.28
C LEU A 454 28.59 27.27 8.51
N THR A 455 28.39 26.27 9.34
CA THR A 455 27.75 26.41 10.66
C THR A 455 28.68 27.06 11.67
N SER A 456 28.17 27.39 12.88
CA SER A 456 28.99 28.00 13.95
C SER A 456 30.23 27.17 14.27
N GLY A 457 31.38 27.84 14.37
CA GLY A 457 32.64 27.16 14.64
C GLY A 457 33.87 27.99 14.29
N SER A 458 35.06 27.44 14.55
CA SER A 458 36.34 28.02 14.15
C SER A 458 37.07 27.08 13.21
N TYR A 459 37.31 27.50 12.00
CA TYR A 459 37.78 26.67 10.90
C TYR A 459 39.16 27.09 10.44
N THR A 460 40.03 26.12 10.26
CA THR A 460 41.34 26.35 9.58
C THR A 460 41.18 25.92 8.13
N VAL A 461 41.51 26.84 7.21
CA VAL A 461 41.52 26.59 5.77
C VAL A 461 42.77 25.83 5.38
N GLY A 462 42.64 24.79 4.59
CA GLY A 462 43.74 24.09 3.93
C GLY A 462 43.52 24.06 2.42
N ILE A 463 44.55 24.32 1.63
CA ILE A 463 44.47 24.36 0.16
C ILE A 463 45.42 23.32 -0.44
N SER A 464 44.88 22.44 -1.28
CA SER A 464 45.65 21.42 -2.01
C SER A 464 45.15 21.25 -3.42
N GLY A 465 45.82 21.86 -4.38
CA GLY A 465 45.38 21.92 -5.79
C GLY A 465 44.06 22.68 -5.89
N THR A 466 43.03 22.05 -6.45
CA THR A 466 41.68 22.60 -6.56
C THR A 466 40.80 22.34 -5.32
N THR A 467 41.30 21.56 -4.36
CA THR A 467 40.55 21.23 -3.14
C THR A 467 40.82 22.25 -2.06
N VAL A 468 39.74 22.84 -1.53
CA VAL A 468 39.76 23.64 -0.31
C VAL A 468 39.15 22.78 0.82
N SER A 469 39.84 22.73 1.94
CA SER A 469 39.36 22.01 3.12
C SER A 469 39.15 22.97 4.29
N PHE A 470 38.13 22.67 5.09
CA PHE A 470 37.85 23.36 6.35
C PHE A 470 38.00 22.35 7.47
N THR A 471 38.87 22.68 8.43
CA THR A 471 39.13 21.81 9.59
C THR A 471 38.65 22.48 10.88
N ASN A 472 37.78 21.79 11.62
CA ASN A 472 37.34 22.20 12.94
C ASN A 472 37.35 21.00 13.88
N SER A 473 38.04 21.08 15.01
CA SER A 473 38.11 20.05 16.05
C SER A 473 38.48 18.64 15.53
N GLY A 474 39.38 18.58 14.53
CA GLY A 474 39.82 17.33 13.90
C GLY A 474 38.88 16.77 12.81
N VAL A 475 37.71 17.37 12.60
CA VAL A 475 36.82 17.07 11.47
C VAL A 475 37.28 17.87 10.25
N ILE A 476 37.35 17.21 9.10
CA ILE A 476 37.82 17.82 7.84
C ILE A 476 36.71 17.70 6.79
N MET A 477 36.20 18.85 6.34
CA MET A 477 35.35 18.98 5.17
C MET A 477 36.21 19.24 3.94
N LYS A 478 36.03 18.49 2.87
CA LYS A 478 36.77 18.68 1.60
C LYS A 478 35.82 19.19 0.53
N THR A 479 36.14 20.34 -0.03
CA THR A 479 35.31 21.02 -1.04
C THR A 479 36.08 21.25 -2.32
N SER A 480 35.39 21.26 -3.45
CA SER A 480 35.89 21.64 -4.76
C SER A 480 34.79 22.35 -5.54
N GLU A 481 35.19 23.23 -6.46
CA GLU A 481 34.25 23.89 -7.39
C GLU A 481 33.14 24.66 -6.64
N PHE A 482 33.48 25.41 -5.61
CA PHE A 482 32.66 26.43 -4.96
C PHE A 482 33.30 27.80 -5.17
N GLU A 483 32.47 28.81 -5.43
CA GLU A 483 32.93 30.19 -5.64
C GLU A 483 32.72 31.07 -4.44
N LYS A 484 31.66 30.80 -3.65
CA LYS A 484 31.33 31.63 -2.47
C LYS A 484 31.29 30.82 -1.19
N LEU A 485 31.82 31.43 -0.13
CA LEU A 485 31.71 30.93 1.23
C LEU A 485 30.98 31.93 2.11
N ILE A 486 29.91 31.51 2.77
CA ILE A 486 29.23 32.27 3.82
C ILE A 486 29.69 31.75 5.18
N ALA A 487 30.21 32.66 6.00
CA ALA A 487 30.67 32.41 7.36
C ALA A 487 30.03 33.43 8.32
N GLY A 488 28.85 33.09 8.85
CA GLY A 488 28.04 34.03 9.63
C GLY A 488 27.54 35.20 8.78
N SER A 489 27.98 36.42 9.13
CA SER A 489 27.61 37.64 8.37
C SER A 489 28.64 38.00 7.26
N THR A 490 29.69 37.21 7.10
CA THR A 490 30.77 37.51 6.15
C THR A 490 30.71 36.56 4.97
N THR A 491 30.87 37.12 3.76
CA THR A 491 30.98 36.33 2.52
C THR A 491 32.41 36.46 1.99
N TYR A 492 33.00 35.35 1.60
CA TYR A 492 34.32 35.24 0.99
C TYR A 492 34.19 34.65 -0.41
N ASP A 493 35.06 35.10 -1.33
CA ASP A 493 35.31 34.34 -2.56
C ASP A 493 36.30 33.22 -2.26
N PHE A 494 36.06 32.01 -2.75
CA PHE A 494 36.96 30.86 -2.54
C PHE A 494 38.36 31.13 -3.06
N THR A 495 38.51 31.92 -4.12
CA THR A 495 39.79 32.34 -4.68
C THR A 495 40.57 33.31 -3.76
N SER A 496 39.89 33.93 -2.80
CA SER A 496 40.51 34.82 -1.81
C SER A 496 40.99 34.11 -0.55
N LEU A 497 40.66 32.84 -0.39
CA LEU A 497 41.06 32.04 0.78
C LEU A 497 42.57 31.72 0.71
N THR A 498 43.20 31.67 1.86
CA THR A 498 44.65 31.36 1.98
C THR A 498 44.85 30.15 2.90
N ASP A 499 45.86 29.35 2.56
CA ASP A 499 46.24 28.20 3.38
C ASP A 499 46.65 28.64 4.80
N GLY A 500 46.13 27.93 5.81
CA GLY A 500 46.30 28.26 7.23
C GLY A 500 45.40 29.40 7.74
N GLN A 501 44.56 30.02 6.90
CA GLN A 501 43.61 31.07 7.32
C GLN A 501 42.62 30.51 8.35
N THR A 502 42.33 31.30 9.38
CA THR A 502 41.27 30.97 10.35
C THR A 502 39.98 31.75 10.03
N ILE A 503 38.86 31.03 9.93
CA ILE A 503 37.52 31.60 9.73
C ILE A 503 36.70 31.28 10.97
N VAL A 504 36.11 32.31 11.60
CA VAL A 504 35.23 32.14 12.77
C VAL A 504 33.80 32.46 12.39
N VAL A 505 32.91 31.51 12.62
CA VAL A 505 31.46 31.65 12.44
C VAL A 505 30.84 31.71 13.83
N ALA A 506 30.19 32.80 14.16
CA ALA A 506 29.55 33.05 15.45
C ALA A 506 28.21 32.27 15.62
#